data_122a428ac2a42df6d5374106e67a6332
#
_entry.id   122a428ac2a42df6d5374106e67a6332
#
_cell.length_a   1.000
_cell.length_b   1.000
_cell.length_c   1.000
_cell.angle_alpha   90.00
_cell.angle_beta   90.00
_cell.angle_gamma   90.00
#
_symmetry.space_group_name_H-M   'P 1'
#
loop_
_entity.id
_entity.type
_entity.pdbx_description
1 polymer ?
#
loop_
_entity_poly.entity_id
_entity_poly.type
_entity_poly.pdbx_seq_one_letter_code
_entity_poly.pdbx_strand_id
1 'polypeptide(L)'
;MPGNHNEIEKRLWDAADELRANSALKSSEYSVPVLGLIFLRYADHKFSQVEKKLAEKSTGRRKIGKTDYQARGVMYLPEKARFSTLLNLPEGADIGKAINGAMKAIEDENEELKGVLPRNYAAFENDLLFTLLKNFASIPIDIEGDVFGKIYEYFLGKFAMAEGSKGGEFFTPTSLVRLIVEVIEPFHGRIFDPADGSGGMFVQSARFVEKRGNWEG
;
A
#
# COMPACT_ATOMS: atom_id res chain seq x y z
N MET A 1 18.35 13.06 5.48
CA MET A 1 18.03 14.44 5.09
C MET A 1 16.50 14.58 4.98
N PRO A 2 15.82 15.46 5.75
CA PRO A 2 14.35 15.58 5.76
C PRO A 2 13.72 16.14 4.48
N GLY A 3 14.52 16.75 3.58
CA GLY A 3 14.00 17.47 2.42
C GLY A 3 13.45 16.62 1.26
N ASN A 4 13.73 15.33 1.22
CA ASN A 4 13.37 14.50 0.06
C ASN A 4 11.96 13.89 0.15
N HIS A 5 11.39 13.74 1.35
CA HIS A 5 10.06 13.15 1.53
C HIS A 5 8.93 14.08 1.04
N ASN A 6 8.96 15.36 1.42
CA ASN A 6 7.93 16.32 1.04
C ASN A 6 7.87 16.54 -0.49
N GLU A 7 9.03 16.45 -1.17
CA GLU A 7 9.08 16.61 -2.62
C GLU A 7 8.49 15.38 -3.34
N ILE A 8 8.77 14.19 -2.83
CA ILE A 8 8.20 12.93 -3.37
C ILE A 8 6.68 12.91 -3.16
N GLU A 9 6.22 13.20 -1.95
CA GLU A 9 4.81 13.28 -1.61
C GLU A 9 4.07 14.29 -2.51
N LYS A 10 4.67 15.48 -2.72
CA LYS A 10 4.12 16.51 -3.60
C LYS A 10 4.02 16.01 -5.05
N ARG A 11 5.09 15.43 -5.59
CA ARG A 11 5.09 14.91 -6.97
C ARG A 11 4.07 13.81 -7.20
N LEU A 12 3.90 12.93 -6.20
CA LEU A 12 2.90 11.87 -6.24
C LEU A 12 1.48 12.44 -6.16
N TRP A 13 1.30 13.48 -5.34
CA TRP A 13 0.03 14.16 -5.24
C TRP A 13 -0.31 14.91 -6.53
N ASP A 14 0.64 15.63 -7.11
CA ASP A 14 0.46 16.33 -8.38
C ASP A 14 0.02 15.33 -9.47
N ALA A 15 0.62 14.12 -9.51
CA ALA A 15 0.22 13.06 -10.43
C ALA A 15 -1.20 12.52 -10.14
N ALA A 16 -1.59 12.38 -8.88
CA ALA A 16 -2.93 11.95 -8.52
C ALA A 16 -3.98 13.03 -8.78
N ASP A 17 -3.62 14.30 -8.64
CA ASP A 17 -4.48 15.45 -8.95
C ASP A 17 -4.65 15.64 -10.47
N GLU A 18 -3.63 15.31 -11.26
CA GLU A 18 -3.72 15.23 -12.72
C GLU A 18 -4.71 14.14 -13.15
N LEU A 19 -4.74 13.00 -12.46
CA LEU A 19 -5.77 11.97 -12.64
C LEU A 19 -7.17 12.54 -12.43
N ARG A 20 -7.36 13.32 -11.38
CA ARG A 20 -8.63 13.97 -11.09
C ARG A 20 -9.04 14.95 -12.20
N ALA A 21 -8.12 15.82 -12.59
CA ALA A 21 -8.37 16.88 -13.58
C ALA A 21 -8.76 16.31 -14.96
N ASN A 22 -8.19 15.17 -15.33
CA ASN A 22 -8.36 14.57 -16.65
C ASN A 22 -9.43 13.46 -16.72
N SER A 23 -9.98 13.02 -15.58
CA SER A 23 -10.91 11.88 -15.56
C SER A 23 -12.37 12.27 -15.35
N ALA A 24 -12.71 13.54 -15.09
CA ALA A 24 -14.05 14.00 -14.68
C ALA A 24 -14.66 13.24 -13.47
N LEU A 25 -13.84 12.51 -12.71
CA LEU A 25 -14.24 11.71 -11.56
C LEU A 25 -14.26 12.53 -10.27
N LYS A 26 -15.14 12.13 -9.35
CA LYS A 26 -15.14 12.68 -7.98
C LYS A 26 -13.94 12.15 -7.19
N SER A 27 -13.55 12.87 -6.14
CA SER A 27 -12.44 12.47 -5.26
C SER A 27 -12.58 11.04 -4.75
N SER A 28 -13.78 10.61 -4.39
CA SER A 28 -14.10 9.25 -3.95
C SER A 28 -13.88 8.18 -5.02
N GLU A 29 -13.99 8.54 -6.29
CA GLU A 29 -13.89 7.61 -7.41
C GLU A 29 -12.44 7.36 -7.85
N TYR A 30 -11.54 8.36 -7.69
CA TYR A 30 -10.13 8.19 -8.05
C TYR A 30 -9.21 7.86 -6.86
N SER A 31 -9.64 8.12 -5.63
CA SER A 31 -8.85 7.80 -4.42
C SER A 31 -8.53 6.32 -4.31
N VAL A 32 -9.54 5.47 -4.49
CA VAL A 32 -9.40 4.01 -4.39
C VAL A 32 -8.41 3.44 -5.43
N PRO A 33 -8.49 3.80 -6.73
CA PRO A 33 -7.48 3.41 -7.72
C PRO A 33 -6.06 3.87 -7.38
N VAL A 34 -5.87 5.10 -6.95
CA VAL A 34 -4.54 5.62 -6.58
C VAL A 34 -3.96 4.85 -5.39
N LEU A 35 -4.75 4.66 -4.33
CA LEU A 35 -4.34 3.88 -3.17
C LEU A 35 -4.04 2.42 -3.54
N GLY A 36 -4.80 1.84 -4.47
CA GLY A 36 -4.55 0.51 -5.01
C GLY A 36 -3.20 0.39 -5.73
N LEU A 37 -2.79 1.41 -6.51
CA LEU A 37 -1.47 1.42 -7.14
C LEU A 37 -0.32 1.59 -6.13
N ILE A 38 -0.52 2.42 -5.10
CA ILE A 38 0.44 2.56 -3.99
C ILE A 38 0.60 1.22 -3.27
N PHE A 39 -0.53 0.55 -2.96
CA PHE A 39 -0.53 -0.79 -2.39
C PHE A 39 0.24 -1.78 -3.27
N LEU A 40 -0.03 -1.82 -4.56
CA LEU A 40 0.63 -2.72 -5.51
C LEU A 40 2.15 -2.49 -5.54
N ARG A 41 2.58 -1.23 -5.53
CA ARG A 41 4.00 -0.86 -5.47
C ARG A 41 4.66 -1.34 -4.19
N TYR A 42 3.98 -1.17 -3.05
CA TYR A 42 4.45 -1.65 -1.75
C TYR A 42 4.55 -3.18 -1.71
N ALA A 43 3.51 -3.86 -2.17
CA ALA A 43 3.45 -5.30 -2.22
C ALA A 43 4.59 -5.89 -3.06
N ASP A 44 4.84 -5.33 -4.25
CA ASP A 44 5.94 -5.74 -5.12
C ASP A 44 7.30 -5.51 -4.48
N HIS A 45 7.47 -4.39 -3.76
CA HIS A 45 8.71 -4.13 -3.03
C HIS A 45 8.97 -5.20 -1.94
N LYS A 46 7.98 -5.46 -1.08
CA LYS A 46 8.10 -6.47 -0.03
C LYS A 46 8.37 -7.86 -0.59
N PHE A 47 7.66 -8.21 -1.65
CA PHE A 47 7.87 -9.47 -2.36
C PHE A 47 9.30 -9.58 -2.90
N SER A 48 9.80 -8.53 -3.58
CA SER A 48 11.15 -8.50 -4.14
C SER A 48 12.24 -8.61 -3.08
N GLN A 49 12.04 -7.99 -1.91
CA GLN A 49 12.98 -8.13 -0.78
C GLN A 49 13.08 -9.56 -0.28
N VAL A 50 11.94 -10.25 -0.16
CA VAL A 50 11.91 -11.65 0.29
C VAL A 50 12.44 -12.57 -0.80
N GLU A 51 12.11 -12.32 -2.06
CA GLU A 51 12.60 -13.05 -3.23
C GLU A 51 14.13 -13.09 -3.27
N LYS A 52 14.79 -11.93 -3.11
CA LYS A 52 16.25 -11.83 -3.01
C LYS A 52 16.82 -12.68 -1.87
N LYS A 53 16.25 -12.54 -0.66
CA LYS A 53 16.68 -13.33 0.52
C LYS A 53 16.48 -14.84 0.34
N LEU A 54 15.42 -15.25 -0.37
CA LEU A 54 15.15 -16.64 -0.67
C LEU A 54 16.13 -17.19 -1.73
N ALA A 55 16.43 -16.39 -2.76
CA ALA A 55 17.39 -16.75 -3.80
C ALA A 55 18.80 -16.95 -3.22
N GLU A 56 19.27 -16.08 -2.32
CA GLU A 56 20.55 -16.19 -1.64
C GLU A 56 20.70 -17.48 -0.81
N LYS A 57 19.59 -17.95 -0.22
CA LYS A 57 19.56 -19.15 0.63
C LYS A 57 19.25 -20.41 -0.14
N SER A 58 18.90 -20.30 -1.41
CA SER A 58 18.50 -21.44 -2.24
C SER A 58 19.73 -22.22 -2.72
N THR A 59 19.80 -23.48 -2.37
CA THR A 59 20.81 -24.43 -2.87
C THR A 59 20.47 -25.01 -4.25
N GLY A 60 19.43 -24.50 -4.91
CA GLY A 60 18.97 -24.96 -6.22
C GLY A 60 18.19 -26.30 -6.22
N ARG A 61 18.12 -27.01 -5.09
CA ARG A 61 17.45 -28.33 -5.00
C ARG A 61 15.93 -28.25 -4.85
N ARG A 62 15.40 -27.09 -4.39
CA ARG A 62 13.96 -26.88 -4.17
C ARG A 62 13.53 -25.61 -4.88
N LYS A 63 12.42 -25.67 -5.62
CA LYS A 63 11.77 -24.47 -6.16
C LYS A 63 11.14 -23.67 -5.01
N ILE A 64 11.43 -22.37 -4.98
CA ILE A 64 10.78 -21.40 -4.10
C ILE A 64 9.33 -21.26 -4.58
N GLY A 65 8.38 -21.41 -3.67
CA GLY A 65 6.95 -21.37 -3.97
C GLY A 65 6.19 -20.41 -3.04
N LYS A 66 4.89 -20.28 -3.26
CA LYS A 66 3.96 -19.42 -2.52
C LYS A 66 4.13 -19.54 -0.98
N THR A 67 4.20 -20.74 -0.46
CA THR A 67 4.34 -21.02 0.97
C THR A 67 5.62 -20.44 1.59
N ASP A 68 6.68 -20.28 0.80
CA ASP A 68 7.95 -19.73 1.26
C ASP A 68 7.83 -18.21 1.53
N TYR A 69 6.99 -17.50 0.77
CA TYR A 69 6.66 -16.09 0.96
C TYR A 69 5.69 -15.89 2.12
N GLN A 70 4.62 -16.68 2.15
CA GLN A 70 3.61 -16.63 3.22
C GLN A 70 4.22 -16.91 4.60
N ALA A 71 5.15 -17.87 4.72
CA ALA A 71 5.88 -18.13 5.97
C ALA A 71 6.75 -16.97 6.44
N ARG A 72 6.96 -15.94 5.61
CA ARG A 72 7.68 -14.69 5.93
C ARG A 72 6.77 -13.48 6.05
N GLY A 73 5.46 -13.72 6.14
CA GLY A 73 4.47 -12.66 6.27
C GLY A 73 4.33 -11.78 5.02
N VAL A 74 4.68 -12.31 3.84
CA VAL A 74 4.58 -11.59 2.57
C VAL A 74 3.60 -12.30 1.65
N MET A 75 2.66 -11.52 1.09
CA MET A 75 1.71 -12.03 0.11
C MET A 75 2.43 -12.49 -1.16
N TYR A 76 1.89 -13.53 -1.79
CA TYR A 76 2.44 -14.03 -3.04
C TYR A 76 1.98 -13.16 -4.22
N LEU A 77 2.94 -12.72 -5.03
CA LEU A 77 2.70 -11.91 -6.23
C LEU A 77 3.01 -12.73 -7.48
N PRO A 78 2.00 -13.09 -8.28
CA PRO A 78 2.22 -13.68 -9.61
C PRO A 78 2.95 -12.71 -10.54
N GLU A 79 3.67 -13.24 -11.54
CA GLU A 79 4.47 -12.44 -12.49
C GLU A 79 3.68 -11.30 -13.14
N LYS A 80 2.43 -11.55 -13.57
CA LYS A 80 1.57 -10.53 -14.15
C LYS A 80 1.15 -9.41 -13.19
N ALA A 81 1.37 -9.59 -11.88
CA ALA A 81 1.09 -8.61 -10.85
C ALA A 81 2.35 -7.90 -10.35
N ARG A 82 3.52 -8.20 -10.92
CA ARG A 82 4.75 -7.50 -10.62
C ARG A 82 4.68 -6.08 -11.18
N PHE A 83 5.11 -5.13 -10.38
CA PHE A 83 5.07 -3.71 -10.79
C PHE A 83 5.95 -3.47 -12.03
N SER A 84 7.09 -4.16 -12.11
CA SER A 84 7.98 -4.15 -13.28
C SER A 84 7.31 -4.69 -14.55
N THR A 85 6.46 -5.71 -14.45
CA THR A 85 5.70 -6.24 -15.59
C THR A 85 4.73 -5.21 -16.13
N LEU A 86 4.03 -4.48 -15.25
CA LEU A 86 3.10 -3.42 -15.65
C LEU A 86 3.81 -2.22 -16.29
N LEU A 87 5.01 -1.88 -15.82
CA LEU A 87 5.82 -0.81 -16.41
C LEU A 87 6.38 -1.15 -17.80
N ASN A 88 6.61 -2.43 -18.08
CA ASN A 88 7.18 -2.92 -19.33
C ASN A 88 6.13 -3.50 -20.28
N LEU A 89 4.89 -3.11 -20.14
CA LEU A 89 3.85 -3.48 -21.10
C LEU A 89 4.21 -2.96 -22.50
N PRO A 90 3.92 -3.74 -23.57
CA PRO A 90 4.18 -3.31 -24.92
C PRO A 90 3.36 -2.06 -25.28
N GLU A 91 3.88 -1.27 -26.22
CA GLU A 91 3.17 -0.11 -26.76
C GLU A 91 1.80 -0.52 -27.31
N GLY A 92 0.77 0.26 -27.00
CA GLY A 92 -0.62 -0.04 -27.37
C GLY A 92 -1.34 -1.06 -26.47
N ALA A 93 -0.69 -1.58 -25.42
CA ALA A 93 -1.37 -2.43 -24.47
C ALA A 93 -2.45 -1.66 -23.67
N ASP A 94 -3.53 -2.35 -23.33
CA ASP A 94 -4.57 -1.85 -22.43
C ASP A 94 -4.07 -1.93 -20.98
N ILE A 95 -3.55 -0.80 -20.49
CA ILE A 95 -2.94 -0.69 -19.16
C ILE A 95 -3.99 -0.90 -18.06
N GLY A 96 -5.18 -0.33 -18.23
CA GLY A 96 -6.28 -0.49 -17.28
C GLY A 96 -6.68 -1.94 -17.10
N LYS A 97 -6.80 -2.68 -18.21
CA LYS A 97 -7.09 -4.11 -18.19
C LYS A 97 -5.95 -4.93 -17.58
N ALA A 98 -4.71 -4.55 -17.84
CA ALA A 98 -3.54 -5.21 -17.26
C ALA A 98 -3.50 -5.03 -15.73
N ILE A 99 -3.74 -3.82 -15.22
CA ILE A 99 -3.81 -3.55 -13.78
C ILE A 99 -4.98 -4.32 -13.15
N ASN A 100 -6.18 -4.30 -13.75
CA ASN A 100 -7.31 -5.10 -13.27
C ASN A 100 -6.97 -6.59 -13.19
N GLY A 101 -6.26 -7.10 -14.20
CA GLY A 101 -5.77 -8.47 -14.24
C GLY A 101 -4.72 -8.78 -13.17
N ALA A 102 -3.86 -7.82 -12.85
CA ALA A 102 -2.88 -7.91 -11.77
C ALA A 102 -3.56 -7.99 -10.40
N MET A 103 -4.51 -7.08 -10.13
CA MET A 103 -5.29 -7.07 -8.89
C MET A 103 -6.06 -8.39 -8.67
N LYS A 104 -6.72 -8.86 -9.75
CA LYS A 104 -7.39 -10.16 -9.70
C LYS A 104 -6.42 -11.31 -9.40
N ALA A 105 -5.24 -11.30 -10.01
CA ALA A 105 -4.25 -12.34 -9.80
C ALA A 105 -3.72 -12.37 -8.37
N ILE A 106 -3.58 -11.21 -7.73
CA ILE A 106 -3.20 -11.12 -6.32
C ILE A 106 -4.29 -11.75 -5.45
N GLU A 107 -5.55 -11.42 -5.68
CA GLU A 107 -6.67 -12.00 -4.94
C GLU A 107 -6.81 -13.52 -5.15
N ASP A 108 -6.60 -14.01 -6.37
CA ASP A 108 -6.67 -15.44 -6.68
C ASP A 108 -5.58 -16.23 -5.92
N GLU A 109 -4.47 -15.59 -5.57
CA GLU A 109 -3.36 -16.20 -4.82
C GLU A 109 -3.38 -15.91 -3.31
N ASN A 110 -4.17 -14.95 -2.85
CA ASN A 110 -4.24 -14.53 -1.45
C ASN A 110 -5.71 -14.43 -1.03
N GLU A 111 -6.22 -15.48 -0.41
CA GLU A 111 -7.65 -15.64 -0.14
C GLU A 111 -8.21 -14.55 0.77
N GLU A 112 -7.40 -14.04 1.70
CA GLU A 112 -7.73 -12.93 2.60
C GLU A 112 -8.00 -11.60 1.87
N LEU A 113 -7.52 -11.45 0.63
CA LEU A 113 -7.72 -10.24 -0.19
C LEU A 113 -8.87 -10.37 -1.18
N LYS A 114 -9.58 -11.49 -1.20
CA LYS A 114 -10.61 -11.78 -2.19
C LYS A 114 -11.74 -10.75 -2.19
N GLY A 115 -11.92 -10.06 -3.32
CA GLY A 115 -12.95 -9.05 -3.52
C GLY A 115 -12.62 -7.67 -2.90
N VAL A 116 -11.41 -7.46 -2.38
CA VAL A 116 -11.00 -6.23 -1.70
C VAL A 116 -10.30 -5.26 -2.64
N LEU A 117 -9.52 -5.77 -3.60
CA LEU A 117 -8.69 -4.92 -4.45
C LEU A 117 -9.49 -4.21 -5.55
N PRO A 118 -9.18 -2.93 -5.84
CA PRO A 118 -9.90 -2.17 -6.86
C PRO A 118 -9.66 -2.74 -8.27
N ARG A 119 -10.72 -2.75 -9.10
CA ARG A 119 -10.68 -3.25 -10.48
C ARG A 119 -11.38 -2.32 -11.47
N ASN A 120 -11.36 -1.02 -11.22
CA ASN A 120 -12.00 0.00 -12.05
C ASN A 120 -11.01 0.77 -12.93
N TYR A 121 -9.80 0.24 -13.14
CA TYR A 121 -8.74 0.93 -13.90
C TYR A 121 -9.02 1.07 -15.40
N ALA A 122 -9.90 0.25 -15.96
CA ALA A 122 -10.30 0.38 -17.36
C ALA A 122 -11.13 1.65 -17.67
N ALA A 123 -11.57 2.38 -16.64
CA ALA A 123 -12.25 3.66 -16.78
C ALA A 123 -11.29 4.84 -17.04
N PHE A 124 -9.98 4.62 -16.96
CA PHE A 124 -8.96 5.66 -17.09
C PHE A 124 -8.22 5.56 -18.41
N GLU A 125 -7.76 6.70 -18.92
CA GLU A 125 -6.91 6.78 -20.09
C GLU A 125 -5.56 6.08 -19.87
N ASN A 126 -5.08 5.37 -20.90
CA ASN A 126 -3.81 4.63 -20.81
C ASN A 126 -2.62 5.52 -20.46
N ASP A 127 -2.50 6.70 -21.07
CA ASP A 127 -1.40 7.63 -20.84
C ASP A 127 -1.35 8.12 -19.42
N LEU A 128 -2.52 8.33 -18.82
CA LEU A 128 -2.68 8.72 -17.44
C LEU A 128 -2.22 7.61 -16.48
N LEU A 129 -2.69 6.37 -16.71
CA LEU A 129 -2.27 5.20 -15.90
C LEU A 129 -0.76 4.95 -16.03
N PHE A 130 -0.20 5.13 -17.23
CA PHE A 130 1.24 4.98 -17.45
C PHE A 130 2.06 6.03 -16.69
N THR A 131 1.60 7.28 -16.72
CA THR A 131 2.22 8.37 -15.95
C THR A 131 2.19 8.08 -14.44
N LEU A 132 1.07 7.60 -13.91
CA LEU A 132 0.95 7.19 -12.51
C LEU A 132 1.89 6.04 -12.16
N LEU A 133 1.93 4.99 -12.98
CA LEU A 133 2.85 3.87 -12.77
C LEU A 133 4.31 4.35 -12.74
N LYS A 134 4.72 5.23 -13.66
CA LYS A 134 6.07 5.82 -13.67
C LYS A 134 6.36 6.63 -12.42
N ASN A 135 5.41 7.47 -12.00
CA ASN A 135 5.56 8.30 -10.81
C ASN A 135 5.69 7.43 -9.55
N PHE A 136 4.87 6.40 -9.40
CA PHE A 136 4.98 5.46 -8.28
C PHE A 136 6.25 4.59 -8.36
N ALA A 137 6.73 4.24 -9.56
CA ALA A 137 8.00 3.56 -9.73
C ALA A 137 9.19 4.39 -9.21
N SER A 138 9.11 5.72 -9.33
CA SER A 138 10.15 6.64 -8.87
C SER A 138 10.24 6.81 -7.35
N ILE A 139 9.30 6.23 -6.58
CA ILE A 139 9.36 6.26 -5.12
C ILE A 139 10.62 5.52 -4.67
N PRO A 140 11.54 6.19 -3.96
CA PRO A 140 12.71 5.54 -3.42
C PRO A 140 12.28 4.53 -2.36
N ILE A 141 12.65 3.29 -2.57
CA ILE A 141 12.19 2.15 -1.78
C ILE A 141 13.19 1.78 -0.69
N ASP A 142 14.47 2.20 -0.87
CA ASP A 142 15.59 1.80 -0.02
C ASP A 142 15.81 2.73 1.19
N ILE A 143 14.80 3.55 1.54
CA ILE A 143 14.87 4.42 2.71
C ILE A 143 14.48 3.63 3.96
N GLU A 144 15.33 3.66 4.98
CA GLU A 144 15.02 3.08 6.28
C GLU A 144 13.73 3.67 6.87
N GLY A 145 12.84 2.81 7.33
CA GLY A 145 11.56 3.17 7.94
C GLY A 145 10.34 2.85 7.08
N ASP A 146 9.16 3.17 7.60
CA ASP A 146 7.87 2.95 6.94
C ASP A 146 7.54 4.11 5.98
N VAL A 147 8.25 4.19 4.87
CA VAL A 147 8.02 5.23 3.85
C VAL A 147 6.66 5.06 3.18
N PHE A 148 6.27 3.81 2.90
CA PHE A 148 4.98 3.53 2.27
C PHE A 148 3.80 3.83 3.17
N GLY A 149 3.89 3.50 4.47
CA GLY A 149 2.87 3.87 5.43
C GLY A 149 2.66 5.39 5.46
N LYS A 150 3.74 6.16 5.50
CA LYS A 150 3.68 7.64 5.47
C LYS A 150 3.08 8.18 4.18
N ILE A 151 3.46 7.63 3.01
CA ILE A 151 2.88 8.02 1.72
C ILE A 151 1.39 7.69 1.69
N TYR A 152 1.01 6.49 2.12
CA TYR A 152 -0.39 6.07 2.19
C TYR A 152 -1.21 6.99 3.09
N GLU A 153 -0.72 7.30 4.29
CA GLU A 153 -1.34 8.25 5.22
C GLU A 153 -1.47 9.65 4.63
N TYR A 154 -0.43 10.12 3.94
CA TYR A 154 -0.45 11.41 3.26
C TYR A 154 -1.58 11.49 2.23
N PHE A 155 -1.72 10.45 1.38
CA PHE A 155 -2.78 10.40 0.39
C PHE A 155 -4.17 10.31 1.03
N LEU A 156 -4.34 9.47 2.05
CA LEU A 156 -5.60 9.40 2.80
C LEU A 156 -6.00 10.75 3.38
N GLY A 157 -5.05 11.44 4.01
CA GLY A 157 -5.30 12.78 4.56
C GLY A 157 -5.68 13.81 3.50
N LYS A 158 -5.04 13.76 2.33
CA LYS A 158 -5.34 14.67 1.20
C LYS A 158 -6.71 14.39 0.59
N PHE A 159 -7.06 13.11 0.38
CA PHE A 159 -8.37 12.73 -0.12
C PHE A 159 -9.49 13.13 0.85
N ALA A 160 -9.27 12.93 2.15
CA ALA A 160 -10.19 13.36 3.18
C ALA A 160 -10.44 14.87 3.13
N MET A 161 -9.38 15.69 2.95
CA MET A 161 -9.53 17.15 2.81
C MET A 161 -10.23 17.54 1.51
N ALA A 162 -10.00 16.82 0.41
CA ALA A 162 -10.63 17.10 -0.88
C ALA A 162 -12.14 16.78 -0.90
N GLU A 163 -12.60 15.85 -0.06
CA GLU A 163 -14.02 15.50 0.10
C GLU A 163 -14.79 16.45 1.06
N GLY A 164 -14.11 17.42 1.67
CA GLY A 164 -14.68 18.35 2.63
C GLY A 164 -14.82 17.77 4.04
N SER A 165 -15.64 18.40 4.88
CA SER A 165 -15.75 18.07 6.32
C SER A 165 -16.16 16.62 6.67
N LYS A 166 -16.54 15.83 5.68
CA LYS A 166 -16.85 14.40 5.87
C LYS A 166 -15.63 13.49 5.80
N GLY A 167 -14.50 13.97 5.28
CA GLY A 167 -13.28 13.18 5.12
C GLY A 167 -12.58 12.83 6.45
N GLY A 168 -12.85 13.56 7.52
CA GLY A 168 -12.33 13.26 8.86
C GLY A 168 -12.90 12.00 9.51
N GLU A 169 -13.98 11.43 8.96
CA GLU A 169 -14.61 10.21 9.49
C GLU A 169 -13.84 8.93 9.13
N PHE A 170 -12.89 9.00 8.18
CA PHE A 170 -12.26 7.80 7.60
C PHE A 170 -10.85 7.51 8.11
N PHE A 171 -10.19 8.45 8.76
CA PHE A 171 -8.80 8.23 9.15
C PHE A 171 -8.37 9.05 10.37
N THR A 172 -7.97 8.35 11.42
CA THR A 172 -7.30 8.97 12.56
C THR A 172 -5.79 9.01 12.32
N PRO A 173 -5.15 10.18 12.31
CA PRO A 173 -3.71 10.28 12.10
C PRO A 173 -2.91 9.37 13.04
N THR A 174 -1.95 8.63 12.50
CA THR A 174 -1.13 7.67 13.25
C THR A 174 -0.43 8.32 14.44
N SER A 175 -0.08 9.61 14.35
CA SER A 175 0.50 10.38 15.46
C SER A 175 -0.44 10.49 16.66
N LEU A 176 -1.74 10.69 16.44
CA LEU A 176 -2.75 10.73 17.49
C LEU A 176 -3.01 9.33 18.06
N VAL A 177 -3.16 8.33 17.19
CA VAL A 177 -3.33 6.94 17.61
C VAL A 177 -2.17 6.49 18.48
N ARG A 178 -0.94 6.78 18.05
CA ARG A 178 0.26 6.47 18.81
C ARG A 178 0.30 7.19 20.16
N LEU A 179 -0.06 8.47 20.21
CA LEU A 179 -0.14 9.21 21.47
C LEU A 179 -1.14 8.56 22.43
N ILE A 180 -2.32 8.19 21.94
CA ILE A 180 -3.36 7.52 22.73
C ILE A 180 -2.83 6.18 23.27
N VAL A 181 -2.22 5.36 22.42
CA VAL A 181 -1.66 4.06 22.81
C VAL A 181 -0.53 4.21 23.85
N GLU A 182 0.37 5.20 23.67
CA GLU A 182 1.43 5.47 24.67
C GLU A 182 0.87 5.96 26.02
N VAL A 183 -0.31 6.61 26.03
CA VAL A 183 -0.98 7.04 27.27
C VAL A 183 -1.73 5.87 27.94
N ILE A 184 -2.38 5.01 27.15
CA ILE A 184 -3.16 3.86 27.66
C ILE A 184 -2.26 2.74 28.13
N GLU A 185 -1.07 2.57 27.53
CA GLU A 185 -0.09 1.52 27.83
C GLU A 185 -0.72 0.10 27.84
N PRO A 186 -1.22 -0.40 26.69
CA PRO A 186 -1.96 -1.66 26.63
C PRO A 186 -1.02 -2.88 26.67
N PHE A 187 -0.47 -3.20 27.84
CA PHE A 187 0.47 -4.32 28.01
C PHE A 187 -0.22 -5.69 27.94
N HIS A 188 -1.47 -5.78 28.41
CA HIS A 188 -2.23 -7.04 28.50
C HIS A 188 -3.74 -6.77 28.57
N GLY A 189 -4.54 -7.80 28.35
CA GLY A 189 -5.98 -7.73 28.41
C GLY A 189 -6.65 -7.69 27.04
N ARG A 190 -7.93 -7.27 27.02
CA ARG A 190 -8.71 -7.14 25.79
C ARG A 190 -8.78 -5.68 25.38
N ILE A 191 -8.50 -5.42 24.12
CA ILE A 191 -8.66 -4.10 23.52
C ILE A 191 -10.00 -4.12 22.75
N PHE A 192 -10.82 -3.12 23.02
CA PHE A 192 -12.09 -2.89 22.32
C PHE A 192 -12.13 -1.46 21.80
N ASP A 193 -12.31 -1.32 20.51
CA ASP A 193 -12.52 -0.05 19.83
C ASP A 193 -13.85 -0.09 19.11
N PRO A 194 -14.90 0.62 19.58
CA PRO A 194 -16.23 0.62 18.97
C PRO A 194 -16.27 1.35 17.62
N ALA A 195 -15.22 2.07 17.25
CA ALA A 195 -15.11 2.88 16.04
C ALA A 195 -13.74 2.70 15.39
N ASP A 196 -13.29 1.45 15.27
CA ASP A 196 -11.94 1.06 14.91
C ASP A 196 -11.49 1.56 13.51
N GLY A 197 -12.42 1.86 12.63
CA GLY A 197 -12.14 2.35 11.28
C GLY A 197 -11.20 1.42 10.52
N SER A 198 -9.97 1.84 10.29
CA SER A 198 -8.92 1.04 9.64
C SER A 198 -8.13 0.15 10.61
N GLY A 199 -8.54 0.00 11.85
CA GLY A 199 -7.85 -0.80 12.85
C GLY A 199 -6.57 -0.16 13.42
N GLY A 200 -6.40 1.16 13.26
CA GLY A 200 -5.18 1.87 13.66
C GLY A 200 -4.79 1.68 15.12
N MET A 201 -5.77 1.68 16.02
CA MET A 201 -5.56 1.45 17.45
C MET A 201 -5.00 0.06 17.74
N PHE A 202 -5.54 -0.98 17.10
CA PHE A 202 -5.06 -2.37 17.25
C PHE A 202 -3.63 -2.52 16.74
N VAL A 203 -3.34 -1.98 15.55
CA VAL A 203 -1.99 -2.04 14.96
C VAL A 203 -0.96 -1.34 15.83
N GLN A 204 -1.25 -0.15 16.35
CA GLN A 204 -0.31 0.58 17.20
C GLN A 204 -0.18 -0.06 18.59
N SER A 205 -1.24 -0.65 19.14
CA SER A 205 -1.19 -1.42 20.38
C SER A 205 -0.30 -2.66 20.23
N ALA A 206 -0.42 -3.41 19.15
CA ALA A 206 0.46 -4.53 18.85
C ALA A 206 1.93 -4.10 18.76
N ARG A 207 2.21 -3.01 18.01
CA ARG A 207 3.57 -2.43 17.91
C ARG A 207 4.11 -1.94 19.25
N PHE A 208 3.26 -1.42 20.12
CA PHE A 208 3.63 -1.00 21.46
C PHE A 208 4.09 -2.19 22.29
N VAL A 209 3.32 -3.27 22.29
CA VAL A 209 3.65 -4.51 22.99
C VAL A 209 4.93 -5.13 22.42
N GLU A 210 5.09 -5.22 21.11
CA GLU A 210 6.31 -5.72 20.46
C GLU A 210 7.56 -4.95 20.87
N LYS A 211 7.49 -3.64 20.97
CA LYS A 211 8.63 -2.79 21.36
C LYS A 211 9.01 -2.90 22.82
N ARG A 212 8.04 -3.13 23.68
CA ARG A 212 8.19 -3.21 25.14
C ARG A 212 8.05 -4.62 25.67
N GLY A 213 7.72 -5.58 24.80
CA GLY A 213 7.24 -6.93 25.09
C GLY A 213 8.26 -7.94 25.57
N ASN A 214 9.30 -7.51 26.29
CA ASN A 214 10.07 -8.37 27.20
C ASN A 214 9.77 -8.04 28.68
N TRP A 215 8.58 -7.55 28.95
CA TRP A 215 8.10 -7.41 30.30
C TRP A 215 7.44 -8.73 30.74
N GLU A 216 8.26 -9.67 31.17
CA GLU A 216 7.84 -10.71 32.06
C GLU A 216 7.57 -10.05 33.44
N GLY A 217 6.29 -9.73 33.69
CA GLY A 217 5.78 -9.34 34.98
C GLY A 217 5.08 -10.49 35.64
#